data_b099f40234ed5fb5f6d39cb23a4caefe
#
_entry.id   b099f40234ed5fb5f6d39cb23a4caefe
#
_cell.length_a   1.000
_cell.length_b   1.000
_cell.length_c   1.000
_cell.angle_alpha   90.00
_cell.angle_beta   90.00
_cell.angle_gamma   90.00
#
_symmetry.space_group_name_H-M   'P 1'
#
loop_
_entity.id
_entity.type
_entity.pdbx_description
1 polymer ?
#
loop_
_entity_poly.entity_id
_entity_poly.type
_entity_poly.pdbx_seq_one_letter_code
_entity_poly.pdbx_strand_id
1 'polypeptide(L)'
;MQTILLQHATDAYGISSDFLIQDGIIAKRAPAGTLQDAADVVIPAKGLTIFPGLFDMHVHLRDPGFTQKEDILTGAAAALAGGVTDVACMPNTKPTIDTPETVQYILDKAAPTGVKVHPIGCITNGMKGESLCDYPALMQAGICAISDD
;
A
#
# COMPACT_ATOMS: atom_id res chain seq x y z
N MET A 1 20.91 -4.11 9.55
CA MET A 1 19.66 -4.02 10.36
C MET A 1 19.55 -2.60 10.85
N GLN A 2 18.49 -1.89 10.45
CA GLN A 2 18.26 -0.52 10.89
C GLN A 2 17.29 -0.52 12.05
N THR A 3 17.63 0.20 13.11
CA THR A 3 16.78 0.41 14.29
C THR A 3 16.34 1.87 14.39
N ILE A 4 15.05 2.08 14.64
CA ILE A 4 14.46 3.41 14.82
C ILE A 4 13.74 3.43 16.16
N LEU A 5 14.06 4.41 17.00
CA LEU A 5 13.33 4.67 18.24
C LEU A 5 12.44 5.91 18.04
N LEU A 6 11.13 5.69 18.01
CA LEU A 6 10.14 6.74 17.97
C LEU A 6 9.71 7.08 19.40
N GLN A 7 10.02 8.30 19.89
CA GLN A 7 9.79 8.69 21.28
C GLN A 7 8.57 9.60 21.44
N HIS A 8 7.77 9.34 22.47
CA HIS A 8 6.62 10.16 22.89
C HIS A 8 5.53 10.31 21.81
N ALA A 9 5.36 9.32 20.89
CA ALA A 9 4.28 9.34 19.93
C ALA A 9 2.94 9.06 20.63
N THR A 10 1.89 9.78 20.24
CA THR A 10 0.53 9.58 20.78
C THR A 10 -0.28 8.77 19.78
N ASP A 11 -0.95 7.69 20.22
CA ASP A 11 -1.81 6.90 19.35
C ASP A 11 -3.22 7.54 19.18
N ALA A 12 -4.06 6.95 18.35
CA ALA A 12 -5.41 7.42 18.09
C ALA A 12 -6.34 7.46 19.33
N TYR A 13 -5.93 6.78 20.42
CA TYR A 13 -6.66 6.75 21.70
C TYR A 13 -6.11 7.76 22.70
N GLY A 14 -5.13 8.58 22.31
CA GLY A 14 -4.51 9.57 23.18
C GLY A 14 -3.43 9.02 24.13
N ILE A 15 -2.97 7.76 23.92
CA ILE A 15 -1.95 7.13 24.75
C ILE A 15 -0.58 7.43 24.18
N SER A 16 0.26 8.13 24.95
CA SER A 16 1.64 8.42 24.57
C SER A 16 2.57 7.24 24.89
N SER A 17 3.35 6.82 23.90
CA SER A 17 4.22 5.66 23.97
C SER A 17 5.53 5.89 23.22
N ASP A 18 6.56 5.11 23.58
CA ASP A 18 7.75 4.93 22.76
C ASP A 18 7.62 3.64 21.95
N PHE A 19 8.18 3.65 20.73
CA PHE A 19 8.19 2.49 19.83
C PHE A 19 9.61 2.23 19.35
N LEU A 20 10.10 1.01 19.53
CA LEU A 20 11.32 0.53 18.88
C LEU A 20 10.93 -0.24 17.62
N ILE A 21 11.41 0.22 16.48
CA ILE A 21 11.22 -0.40 15.17
C ILE A 21 12.54 -1.03 14.75
N GLN A 22 12.51 -2.32 14.41
CA GLN A 22 13.66 -3.08 13.91
C GLN A 22 13.29 -3.71 12.58
N ASP A 23 14.05 -3.39 11.54
CA ASP A 23 13.82 -3.91 10.18
C ASP A 23 12.37 -3.75 9.69
N GLY A 24 11.77 -2.58 9.97
CA GLY A 24 10.39 -2.27 9.55
C GLY A 24 9.29 -2.85 10.43
N ILE A 25 9.63 -3.55 11.52
CA ILE A 25 8.67 -4.16 12.44
C ILE A 25 8.71 -3.46 13.81
N ILE A 26 7.55 -3.21 14.40
CA ILE A 26 7.48 -2.71 15.77
C ILE A 26 7.89 -3.85 16.73
N ALA A 27 9.13 -3.80 17.20
CA ALA A 27 9.71 -4.81 18.08
C ALA A 27 9.30 -4.61 19.55
N LYS A 28 9.17 -3.33 20.00
CA LYS A 28 8.75 -3.00 21.36
C LYS A 28 7.82 -1.78 21.36
N ARG A 29 6.89 -1.77 22.30
CA ARG A 29 6.11 -0.59 22.71
C ARG A 29 6.18 -0.46 24.22
N ALA A 30 6.40 0.75 24.72
CA ALA A 30 6.46 1.02 26.15
C ALA A 30 5.91 2.42 26.48
N PRO A 31 5.61 2.74 27.74
CA PRO A 31 5.21 4.08 28.14
C PRO A 31 6.23 5.13 27.69
N ALA A 32 5.75 6.32 27.35
CA ALA A 32 6.58 7.41 26.82
C ALA A 32 7.77 7.73 27.75
N GLY A 33 8.96 7.84 27.16
CA GLY A 33 10.20 8.16 27.87
C GLY A 33 10.84 6.99 28.63
N THR A 34 10.34 5.75 28.43
CA THR A 34 10.88 4.59 29.18
C THR A 34 11.80 3.70 28.34
N LEU A 35 11.77 3.74 27.01
CA LEU A 35 12.71 2.98 26.19
C LEU A 35 14.07 3.68 26.15
N GLN A 36 15.10 2.93 26.57
CA GLN A 36 16.51 3.34 26.58
C GLN A 36 17.34 2.52 25.59
N ASP A 37 16.67 1.82 24.68
CA ASP A 37 17.33 0.98 23.69
C ASP A 37 18.18 1.83 22.74
N ALA A 38 19.41 1.37 22.43
CA ALA A 38 20.22 1.98 21.40
C ALA A 38 19.55 1.85 20.03
N ALA A 39 19.48 2.91 19.27
CA ALA A 39 18.88 2.94 17.95
C ALA A 39 19.76 3.74 16.98
N ASP A 40 19.77 3.33 15.70
CA ASP A 40 20.52 4.05 14.66
C ASP A 40 19.89 5.43 14.38
N VAL A 41 18.56 5.52 14.57
CA VAL A 41 17.82 6.76 14.39
C VAL A 41 16.85 6.94 15.56
N VAL A 42 16.85 8.15 16.15
CA VAL A 42 15.89 8.55 17.17
C VAL A 42 15.01 9.67 16.62
N ILE A 43 13.70 9.44 16.63
CA ILE A 43 12.70 10.40 16.16
C ILE A 43 11.89 10.92 17.35
N PRO A 44 12.05 12.19 17.76
CA PRO A 44 11.22 12.80 18.78
C PRO A 44 9.84 13.09 18.20
N ALA A 45 8.83 12.34 18.67
CA ALA A 45 7.46 12.43 18.15
C ALA A 45 6.48 13.08 19.15
N LYS A 46 6.98 13.84 20.10
CA LYS A 46 6.12 14.57 21.07
C LYS A 46 5.19 15.54 20.32
N GLY A 47 3.90 15.38 20.53
CA GLY A 47 2.87 16.18 19.85
C GLY A 47 2.47 15.65 18.48
N LEU A 48 3.07 14.54 18.02
CA LEU A 48 2.65 13.84 16.81
C LEU A 48 1.75 12.66 17.15
N THR A 49 0.79 12.38 16.27
CA THR A 49 -0.09 11.22 16.36
C THR A 49 0.40 10.12 15.44
N ILE A 50 0.50 8.89 15.97
CA ILE A 50 0.78 7.68 15.19
C ILE A 50 -0.51 6.91 14.97
N PHE A 51 -0.73 6.45 13.74
CA PHE A 51 -1.85 5.58 13.35
C PHE A 51 -1.41 4.65 12.22
N PRO A 52 -2.17 3.57 11.92
CA PRO A 52 -1.91 2.73 10.76
C PRO A 52 -1.88 3.54 9.47
N GLY A 53 -1.06 3.12 8.50
CA GLY A 53 -1.04 3.75 7.19
C GLY A 53 -2.43 3.78 6.56
N LEU A 54 -2.73 4.81 5.78
CA LEU A 54 -4.01 4.95 5.11
C LEU A 54 -4.11 3.97 3.94
N PHE A 55 -5.34 3.50 3.68
CA PHE A 55 -5.67 2.68 2.51
C PHE A 55 -6.63 3.44 1.60
N ASP A 56 -6.21 3.71 0.37
CA ASP A 56 -7.09 4.27 -0.66
C ASP A 56 -7.67 3.14 -1.51
N MET A 57 -8.98 2.94 -1.40
CA MET A 57 -9.68 1.82 -2.03
C MET A 57 -10.03 2.03 -3.51
N HIS A 58 -9.73 3.19 -4.10
CA HIS A 58 -10.10 3.49 -5.47
C HIS A 58 -9.14 4.49 -6.11
N VAL A 59 -8.11 3.98 -6.79
CA VAL A 59 -7.15 4.81 -7.51
C VAL A 59 -6.96 4.32 -8.96
N HIS A 60 -6.57 5.23 -9.85
CA HIS A 60 -6.26 4.91 -11.23
C HIS A 60 -4.77 5.10 -11.49
N LEU A 61 -3.99 4.02 -11.41
CA LEU A 61 -2.55 4.06 -11.70
C LEU A 61 -2.24 4.08 -13.20
N ARG A 62 -3.23 3.83 -14.08
CA ARG A 62 -3.13 3.97 -15.54
C ARG A 62 -2.08 3.08 -16.22
N ASP A 63 -1.48 2.18 -15.50
CA ASP A 63 -0.39 1.32 -15.90
C ASP A 63 -0.80 -0.15 -15.67
N PRO A 64 -0.76 -0.97 -16.71
CA PRO A 64 -0.20 -0.77 -18.05
C PRO A 64 -1.04 0.11 -19.00
N GLY A 65 -0.38 0.68 -20.00
CA GLY A 65 -0.96 1.18 -21.24
C GLY A 65 -1.29 2.67 -21.33
N PHE A 66 -1.40 3.37 -20.20
CA PHE A 66 -1.68 4.81 -20.19
C PHE A 66 -0.65 5.59 -19.33
N THR A 67 0.59 5.13 -19.33
CA THR A 67 1.68 5.66 -18.49
C THR A 67 2.01 7.13 -18.73
N GLN A 68 1.55 7.72 -19.82
CA GLN A 68 1.62 9.16 -20.05
C GLN A 68 0.67 9.99 -19.16
N LYS A 69 -0.31 9.33 -18.50
CA LYS A 69 -1.24 9.99 -17.56
C LYS A 69 -0.81 9.79 -16.13
N GLU A 70 -0.39 8.60 -15.79
CA GLU A 70 0.11 8.16 -14.49
C GLU A 70 0.76 6.79 -14.64
N ASP A 71 1.70 6.44 -13.79
CA ASP A 71 2.24 5.09 -13.71
C ASP A 71 2.30 4.58 -12.25
N ILE A 72 2.56 3.29 -12.08
CA ILE A 72 2.59 2.65 -10.77
C ILE A 72 3.64 3.29 -9.86
N LEU A 73 4.80 3.68 -10.37
CA LEU A 73 5.90 4.20 -9.56
C LEU A 73 5.60 5.61 -9.05
N THR A 74 5.09 6.48 -9.94
CA THR A 74 4.78 7.87 -9.59
C THR A 74 3.52 7.96 -8.75
N GLY A 75 2.49 7.15 -9.04
CA GLY A 75 1.28 7.05 -8.23
C GLY A 75 1.56 6.52 -6.82
N ALA A 76 2.40 5.49 -6.69
CA ALA A 76 2.82 4.98 -5.39
C ALA A 76 3.65 6.01 -4.61
N ALA A 77 4.55 6.75 -5.26
CA ALA A 77 5.31 7.82 -4.61
C ALA A 77 4.41 8.94 -4.09
N ALA A 78 3.39 9.34 -4.86
CA ALA A 78 2.39 10.32 -4.43
C ALA A 78 1.56 9.81 -3.24
N ALA A 79 1.12 8.54 -3.27
CA ALA A 79 0.41 7.90 -2.18
C ALA A 79 1.23 7.92 -0.88
N LEU A 80 2.49 7.48 -0.95
CA LEU A 80 3.40 7.44 0.20
C LEU A 80 3.65 8.84 0.78
N ALA A 81 3.82 9.85 -0.07
CA ALA A 81 3.99 11.23 0.36
C ALA A 81 2.76 11.77 1.11
N GLY A 82 1.57 11.23 0.84
CA GLY A 82 0.31 11.52 1.53
C GLY A 82 0.04 10.66 2.77
N GLY A 83 0.94 9.72 3.13
CA GLY A 83 0.73 8.78 4.23
C GLY A 83 -0.17 7.59 3.87
N VAL A 84 -0.45 7.38 2.59
CA VAL A 84 -1.18 6.22 2.07
C VAL A 84 -0.17 5.09 1.81
N THR A 85 -0.33 3.97 2.50
CA THR A 85 0.58 2.82 2.42
C THR A 85 0.03 1.68 1.56
N ASP A 86 -1.26 1.71 1.31
CA ASP A 86 -1.99 0.71 0.55
C ASP A 86 -2.95 1.38 -0.44
N VAL A 87 -2.99 0.91 -1.68
CA VAL A 87 -3.91 1.41 -2.71
C VAL A 87 -4.56 0.27 -3.46
N ALA A 88 -5.87 0.37 -3.74
CA ALA A 88 -6.55 -0.54 -4.65
C ALA A 88 -6.67 0.11 -6.03
N CYS A 89 -6.00 -0.47 -7.04
CA CYS A 89 -5.97 0.11 -8.38
C CYS A 89 -7.06 -0.48 -9.28
N MET A 90 -7.79 0.43 -9.92
CA MET A 90 -8.91 0.11 -10.81
C MET A 90 -8.47 -0.57 -12.10
N PRO A 91 -9.34 -1.45 -12.70
CA PRO A 91 -8.97 -2.35 -13.79
C PRO A 91 -8.92 -1.70 -15.18
N ASN A 92 -9.26 -0.42 -15.31
CA ASN A 92 -9.36 0.28 -16.59
C ASN A 92 -8.01 0.70 -17.20
N THR A 93 -7.11 -0.25 -17.29
CA THR A 93 -5.79 -0.18 -17.92
C THR A 93 -5.81 -0.70 -19.39
N LYS A 94 -4.66 -0.81 -20.03
CA LYS A 94 -4.54 -1.40 -21.38
C LYS A 94 -3.26 -2.25 -21.47
N PRO A 95 -3.39 -3.60 -21.49
CA PRO A 95 -4.65 -4.35 -21.33
C PRO A 95 -5.36 -4.08 -20.01
N THR A 96 -6.64 -4.40 -19.96
CA THR A 96 -7.46 -4.38 -18.74
C THR A 96 -6.97 -5.45 -17.75
N ILE A 97 -7.30 -5.31 -16.45
CA ILE A 97 -6.89 -6.30 -15.45
C ILE A 97 -7.88 -7.48 -15.48
N ASP A 98 -7.85 -8.25 -16.54
CA ASP A 98 -8.74 -9.39 -16.78
C ASP A 98 -7.99 -10.73 -16.95
N THR A 99 -6.66 -10.71 -16.82
CA THR A 99 -5.81 -11.91 -16.86
C THR A 99 -4.80 -11.94 -15.71
N PRO A 100 -4.36 -13.16 -15.28
CA PRO A 100 -3.31 -13.31 -14.27
C PRO A 100 -2.01 -12.58 -14.61
N GLU A 101 -1.64 -12.54 -15.89
CA GLU A 101 -0.40 -11.90 -16.36
C GLU A 101 -0.45 -10.39 -16.11
N THR A 102 -1.61 -9.74 -16.32
CA THR A 102 -1.78 -8.31 -16.05
C THR A 102 -1.71 -8.03 -14.54
N VAL A 103 -2.31 -8.89 -13.72
CA VAL A 103 -2.21 -8.81 -12.26
C VAL A 103 -0.75 -8.91 -11.82
N GLN A 104 -0.02 -9.93 -12.30
CA GLN A 104 1.38 -10.14 -11.94
C GLN A 104 2.27 -8.96 -12.35
N TYR A 105 2.07 -8.43 -13.56
CA TYR A 105 2.79 -7.23 -14.02
C TYR A 105 2.67 -6.06 -13.03
N ILE A 106 1.45 -5.81 -12.54
CA ILE A 106 1.21 -4.71 -11.59
C ILE A 106 1.89 -4.97 -10.26
N LEU A 107 1.77 -6.19 -9.74
CA LEU A 107 2.40 -6.57 -8.48
C LEU A 107 3.93 -6.48 -8.53
N ASP A 108 4.54 -7.00 -9.61
CA ASP A 108 5.99 -6.95 -9.81
C ASP A 108 6.50 -5.52 -9.90
N LYS A 109 5.79 -4.67 -10.64
CA LYS A 109 6.17 -3.26 -10.81
C LYS A 109 5.98 -2.45 -9.53
N ALA A 110 4.99 -2.79 -8.73
CA ALA A 110 4.73 -2.14 -7.44
C ALA A 110 5.71 -2.57 -6.34
N ALA A 111 6.25 -3.77 -6.39
CA ALA A 111 7.07 -4.36 -5.32
C ALA A 111 8.19 -3.45 -4.76
N PRO A 112 8.96 -2.69 -5.55
CA PRO A 112 10.01 -1.82 -5.03
C PRO A 112 9.53 -0.49 -4.46
N THR A 113 8.23 -0.15 -4.54
CA THR A 113 7.73 1.20 -4.23
C THR A 113 7.56 1.47 -2.73
N GLY A 114 7.46 0.42 -1.90
CA GLY A 114 7.12 0.53 -0.48
C GLY A 114 5.62 0.73 -0.21
N VAL A 115 4.79 0.89 -1.24
CA VAL A 115 3.32 0.91 -1.16
C VAL A 115 2.78 -0.43 -1.60
N LYS A 116 1.82 -0.98 -0.86
CA LYS A 116 1.11 -2.19 -1.28
C LYS A 116 0.05 -1.82 -2.30
N VAL A 117 0.24 -2.27 -3.52
CA VAL A 117 -0.75 -2.11 -4.60
C VAL A 117 -1.60 -3.38 -4.67
N HIS A 118 -2.91 -3.20 -4.53
CA HIS A 118 -3.90 -4.28 -4.57
C HIS A 118 -4.69 -4.16 -5.89
N PRO A 119 -4.43 -5.00 -6.90
CA PRO A 119 -5.16 -4.95 -8.17
C PRO A 119 -6.63 -5.32 -8.00
N ILE A 120 -7.52 -4.55 -8.62
CA ILE A 120 -8.93 -4.89 -8.80
C ILE A 120 -9.06 -5.52 -10.18
N GLY A 121 -9.58 -6.76 -10.25
CA GLY A 121 -9.82 -7.45 -11.51
C GLY A 121 -11.10 -6.97 -12.20
N CYS A 122 -11.20 -7.16 -13.52
CA CYS A 122 -12.42 -6.88 -14.26
C CYS A 122 -13.54 -7.86 -13.86
N ILE A 123 -14.80 -7.42 -13.91
CA ILE A 123 -15.96 -8.29 -13.85
C ILE A 123 -16.08 -9.05 -15.19
N THR A 124 -15.98 -8.30 -16.30
CA THR A 124 -16.12 -8.87 -17.64
C THR A 124 -14.85 -8.73 -18.46
N ASN A 125 -14.59 -9.68 -19.36
CA ASN A 125 -13.42 -9.65 -20.23
C ASN A 125 -13.37 -8.35 -21.06
N GLY A 126 -12.27 -7.62 -20.92
CA GLY A 126 -12.08 -6.31 -21.56
C GLY A 126 -13.05 -5.23 -21.09
N MET A 127 -13.77 -5.44 -19.98
CA MET A 127 -14.80 -4.52 -19.44
C MET A 127 -15.94 -4.26 -20.46
N LYS A 128 -16.38 -5.29 -21.21
CA LYS A 128 -17.35 -5.16 -22.30
C LYS A 128 -18.78 -5.51 -21.90
N GLY A 129 -19.00 -6.09 -20.71
CA GLY A 129 -20.31 -6.56 -20.27
C GLY A 129 -20.81 -7.83 -20.97
N GLU A 130 -19.94 -8.53 -21.71
CA GLU A 130 -20.34 -9.65 -22.57
C GLU A 130 -20.07 -11.02 -21.93
N SER A 131 -18.89 -11.20 -21.33
CA SER A 131 -18.47 -12.48 -20.74
C SER A 131 -17.69 -12.26 -19.45
N LEU A 132 -17.94 -13.10 -18.46
CA LEU A 132 -17.27 -13.01 -17.17
C LEU A 132 -15.79 -13.42 -17.27
N CYS A 133 -14.94 -12.79 -16.45
CA CYS A 133 -13.55 -13.19 -16.28
C CYS A 133 -13.43 -14.52 -15.54
N ASP A 134 -12.28 -15.16 -15.63
CA ASP A 134 -11.90 -16.31 -14.80
C ASP A 134 -11.51 -15.85 -13.39
N TYR A 135 -12.51 -15.66 -12.52
CA TYR A 135 -12.29 -15.20 -11.15
C TYR A 135 -11.38 -16.10 -10.33
N PRO A 136 -11.52 -17.45 -10.38
CA PRO A 136 -10.57 -18.33 -9.70
C PRO A 136 -9.11 -18.06 -10.08
N ALA A 137 -8.81 -17.88 -11.35
CA ALA A 137 -7.47 -17.56 -11.83
C ALA A 137 -7.00 -16.15 -11.37
N LEU A 138 -7.87 -15.16 -11.47
CA LEU A 138 -7.57 -13.79 -11.00
C LEU A 138 -7.36 -13.73 -9.48
N MET A 139 -8.18 -14.43 -8.70
CA MET A 139 -8.01 -14.51 -7.24
C MET A 139 -6.70 -15.18 -6.87
N GLN A 140 -6.33 -16.25 -7.55
CA GLN A 140 -5.05 -16.93 -7.34
C GLN A 140 -3.87 -16.01 -7.70
N ALA A 141 -4.01 -15.15 -8.69
CA ALA A 141 -3.01 -14.16 -9.08
C ALA A 141 -2.89 -13.01 -8.08
N GLY A 142 -3.90 -12.77 -7.23
CA GLY A 142 -3.82 -11.81 -6.12
C GLY A 142 -4.67 -10.55 -6.26
N ILE A 143 -5.79 -10.59 -7.01
CA ILE A 143 -6.75 -9.47 -6.97
C ILE A 143 -7.41 -9.36 -5.60
N CYS A 144 -7.78 -8.14 -5.20
CA CYS A 144 -8.47 -7.87 -3.94
C CYS A 144 -9.99 -7.70 -4.08
N ALA A 145 -10.46 -7.36 -5.27
CA ALA A 145 -11.86 -7.09 -5.59
C ALA A 145 -12.09 -7.24 -7.10
N ILE A 146 -13.35 -7.06 -7.53
CA ILE A 146 -13.73 -7.02 -8.95
C ILE A 146 -14.57 -5.79 -9.24
N SER A 147 -14.37 -5.17 -10.41
CA SER A 147 -15.13 -4.02 -10.89
C SER A 147 -14.98 -3.90 -12.41
N ASP A 148 -15.97 -3.35 -13.08
CA ASP A 148 -15.83 -2.83 -14.46
C ASP A 148 -15.73 -1.29 -14.44
N ASP A 149 -15.28 -0.72 -13.32
CA ASP A 149 -15.04 0.70 -13.03
C ASP A 149 -16.33 1.52 -12.98
#